data_683756b2ebcaf6e92749551ea2918d5a
#
_entry.id   683756b2ebcaf6e92749551ea2918d5a
#
_cell.length_a   1.000
_cell.length_b   1.000
_cell.length_c   1.000
_cell.angle_alpha   90.00
_cell.angle_beta   90.00
_cell.angle_gamma   90.00
#
_symmetry.space_group_name_H-M   'P 1'
#
loop_
_entity.id
_entity.type
_entity.pdbx_description
1 polymer ?
#
loop_
_entity_poly.entity_id
_entity_poly.type
_entity_poly.pdbx_seq_one_letter_code
_entity_poly.pdbx_strand_id
1 'polypeptide(L)'
;MPNRDIYLLSPRDLSAETIAVAFAKTSRAPESFREIAAELSDEKSAQFHEKWVVGYGHASVAEHAVLHLAFENVSRIAVETIESNRLASYTEKSTRYQKWGGDDFTVPPELDGHPLRDEFVETVKFLFSTYLESLEPAKNLILSRSPRRPNENDEAYDRRIRSQYVDSCRFLLPAAANANLGMTANARVVEMFIRKALSHPLAEVRQIGETVKQVARAEAPTLVKYADAAPYVVETVEEIGNWELEIDNSKSDWCSLVDFDKDGEKKILAAALYRFKEMPFSNALAYVKSLKKKERAALAESLLKRLSRYDTPLRELEYSTYTFDLVMDQGAYAEFKRHRMMTQTPQRLTTRLGYTIPRLVSESGFGERYEAAMESATRMYEKLYEFDPNVAQYVVPNGFNRRVLAQFNLREAFAFCQLRSASNAHFSIRRVAQRMYEEMARVHPLLTKYMKLGDETWQSVEENYFAEF
;
A
#
# COMPACT_ATOMS: atom_id res chain seq x y z
N MET A 1 8.24 -17.37 46.17
CA MET A 1 8.22 -17.38 44.70
C MET A 1 8.31 -15.94 44.25
N PRO A 2 9.09 -15.56 43.20
CA PRO A 2 9.13 -14.20 42.75
C PRO A 2 7.75 -13.76 42.21
N ASN A 3 7.36 -12.55 42.55
CA ASN A 3 6.11 -11.99 42.06
C ASN A 3 6.25 -11.65 40.57
N ARG A 4 5.14 -11.81 39.79
CA ARG A 4 5.07 -11.31 38.41
C ARG A 4 5.14 -9.79 38.44
N ASP A 5 6.07 -9.20 37.66
CA ASP A 5 6.19 -7.76 37.46
C ASP A 5 6.09 -7.46 35.98
N ILE A 6 5.25 -6.47 35.61
CA ILE A 6 5.03 -6.02 34.23
C ILE A 6 5.07 -4.49 34.22
N TYR A 7 6.02 -3.92 33.50
CA TYR A 7 6.25 -2.47 33.47
C TYR A 7 6.78 -2.00 32.10
N LEU A 8 6.77 -0.70 31.89
CA LEU A 8 7.31 -0.07 30.68
C LEU A 8 8.78 0.34 30.91
N LEU A 9 9.64 0.09 29.92
CA LEU A 9 10.87 0.86 29.71
C LEU A 9 10.52 2.08 28.88
N SER A 10 10.60 3.26 29.48
CA SER A 10 10.08 4.49 28.88
C SER A 10 11.10 5.09 27.90
N PRO A 11 10.70 5.41 26.66
CA PRO A 11 11.58 6.13 25.73
C PRO A 11 11.79 7.61 26.11
N ARG A 12 11.16 8.10 27.17
CA ARG A 12 11.43 9.43 27.76
C ARG A 12 12.69 9.42 28.64
N ASP A 13 13.03 8.24 29.18
CA ASP A 13 14.11 8.07 30.15
C ASP A 13 15.33 7.37 29.55
N LEU A 14 15.14 6.65 28.44
CA LEU A 14 16.16 5.83 27.78
C LEU A 14 16.12 6.07 26.27
N SER A 15 17.31 6.16 25.65
CA SER A 15 17.40 6.23 24.21
C SER A 15 16.88 4.94 23.53
N ALA A 16 16.48 5.03 22.26
CA ALA A 16 15.97 3.89 21.50
C ALA A 16 17.00 2.75 21.43
N GLU A 17 18.29 3.08 21.23
CA GLU A 17 19.38 2.10 21.21
C GLU A 17 19.61 1.47 22.61
N THR A 18 19.47 2.22 23.69
CA THR A 18 19.61 1.70 25.05
C THR A 18 18.48 0.74 25.43
N ILE A 19 17.24 1.04 25.06
CA ILE A 19 16.12 0.10 25.22
C ILE A 19 16.39 -1.22 24.46
N ALA A 20 16.86 -1.13 23.23
CA ALA A 20 17.17 -2.30 22.43
C ALA A 20 18.27 -3.18 23.04
N VAL A 21 19.31 -2.56 23.61
CA VAL A 21 20.37 -3.28 24.33
C VAL A 21 19.86 -3.93 25.62
N ALA A 22 19.02 -3.23 26.39
CA ALA A 22 18.43 -3.80 27.61
C ALA A 22 17.66 -5.09 27.33
N PHE A 23 16.84 -5.09 26.26
CA PHE A 23 16.13 -6.28 25.81
C PHE A 23 17.07 -7.39 25.32
N ALA A 24 18.12 -7.04 24.55
CA ALA A 24 19.06 -8.02 24.05
C ALA A 24 19.88 -8.71 25.16
N LYS A 25 20.32 -7.94 26.18
CA LYS A 25 21.10 -8.47 27.32
C LYS A 25 20.35 -9.45 28.18
N THR A 26 19.04 -9.26 28.37
CA THR A 26 18.18 -10.16 29.15
C THR A 26 18.27 -11.63 28.74
N SER A 27 18.57 -11.92 27.48
CA SER A 27 18.73 -13.30 27.02
C SER A 27 19.94 -14.02 27.61
N ARG A 28 20.87 -13.30 28.25
CA ARG A 28 22.16 -13.80 28.72
C ARG A 28 22.54 -13.31 30.10
N ALA A 29 21.68 -12.55 30.77
CA ALA A 29 21.89 -11.94 32.05
C ALA A 29 20.73 -12.33 33.01
N PRO A 30 21.00 -12.68 34.25
CA PRO A 30 19.96 -13.04 35.22
C PRO A 30 19.26 -11.80 35.85
N GLU A 31 19.83 -10.61 35.67
CA GLU A 31 19.35 -9.36 36.24
C GLU A 31 18.01 -8.95 35.62
N SER A 32 17.23 -8.17 36.35
CA SER A 32 15.98 -7.57 35.83
C SER A 32 16.26 -6.54 34.74
N PHE A 33 15.26 -6.23 33.90
CA PHE A 33 15.38 -5.18 32.90
C PHE A 33 15.72 -3.81 33.51
N ARG A 34 15.25 -3.50 34.70
CA ARG A 34 15.57 -2.25 35.41
C ARG A 34 17.03 -2.18 35.80
N GLU A 35 17.59 -3.25 36.34
CA GLU A 35 19.02 -3.33 36.71
C GLU A 35 19.89 -3.23 35.45
N ILE A 36 19.56 -3.99 34.40
CA ILE A 36 20.28 -3.92 33.13
C ILE A 36 20.23 -2.51 32.54
N ALA A 37 19.04 -1.86 32.51
CA ALA A 37 18.89 -0.51 31.96
C ALA A 37 19.66 0.54 32.78
N ALA A 38 19.68 0.41 34.11
CA ALA A 38 20.40 1.33 34.99
C ALA A 38 21.94 1.29 34.80
N GLU A 39 22.49 0.17 34.32
CA GLU A 39 23.92 0.01 34.06
C GLU A 39 24.37 0.50 32.66
N LEU A 40 23.40 0.77 31.77
CA LEU A 40 23.67 1.19 30.40
C LEU A 40 23.86 2.70 30.30
N SER A 41 24.79 3.10 29.42
CA SER A 41 24.90 4.44 28.86
C SER A 41 24.79 4.36 27.35
N ASP A 42 24.64 5.50 26.67
CA ASP A 42 24.59 5.51 25.21
C ASP A 42 25.88 4.99 24.59
N GLU A 43 27.06 5.28 25.19
CA GLU A 43 28.36 4.75 24.73
C GLU A 43 28.45 3.23 24.85
N LYS A 44 27.99 2.65 25.97
CA LYS A 44 27.95 1.19 26.16
C LYS A 44 26.98 0.55 25.20
N SER A 45 25.84 1.20 24.93
CA SER A 45 24.84 0.75 23.98
C SER A 45 25.37 0.76 22.54
N ALA A 46 26.06 1.82 22.13
CA ALA A 46 26.72 1.90 20.84
C ALA A 46 27.78 0.79 20.66
N GLN A 47 28.64 0.56 21.67
CA GLN A 47 29.62 -0.54 21.64
C GLN A 47 28.98 -1.92 21.53
N PHE A 48 27.83 -2.13 22.21
CA PHE A 48 27.08 -3.37 22.10
C PHE A 48 26.54 -3.55 20.67
N HIS A 49 25.94 -2.52 20.08
CA HIS A 49 25.38 -2.56 18.73
C HIS A 49 26.47 -2.79 17.66
N GLU A 50 27.60 -2.08 17.75
CA GLU A 50 28.73 -2.30 16.83
C GLU A 50 29.21 -3.78 16.87
N LYS A 51 29.32 -4.34 18.04
CA LYS A 51 29.79 -5.73 18.19
C LYS A 51 28.75 -6.77 17.76
N TRP A 52 27.53 -6.65 18.26
CA TRP A 52 26.54 -7.74 18.18
C TRP A 52 25.56 -7.57 17.02
N VAL A 53 25.14 -6.37 16.71
CA VAL A 53 24.18 -6.10 15.61
C VAL A 53 24.94 -5.99 14.30
N VAL A 54 25.93 -5.12 14.22
CA VAL A 54 26.71 -4.87 13.01
C VAL A 54 27.70 -6.01 12.77
N GLY A 55 28.54 -6.34 13.76
CA GLY A 55 29.60 -7.33 13.60
C GLY A 55 29.14 -8.78 13.49
N TYR A 56 28.18 -9.20 14.32
CA TYR A 56 27.63 -10.57 14.32
C TYR A 56 26.30 -10.73 13.60
N GLY A 57 25.70 -9.64 13.09
CA GLY A 57 24.46 -9.70 12.31
C GLY A 57 23.18 -9.97 13.13
N HIS A 58 23.16 -9.72 14.43
CA HIS A 58 21.98 -9.88 15.27
C HIS A 58 20.95 -8.75 15.03
N ALA A 59 20.50 -8.59 13.80
CA ALA A 59 19.63 -7.49 13.35
C ALA A 59 18.27 -7.44 14.09
N SER A 60 17.83 -8.54 14.70
CA SER A 60 16.59 -8.56 15.50
C SER A 60 16.63 -7.62 16.72
N VAL A 61 17.80 -7.30 17.23
CA VAL A 61 17.97 -6.32 18.33
C VAL A 61 17.51 -4.92 17.88
N ALA A 62 17.81 -4.54 16.64
CA ALA A 62 17.42 -3.25 16.07
C ALA A 62 15.89 -3.09 15.92
N GLU A 63 15.12 -4.19 16.04
CA GLU A 63 13.65 -4.12 15.99
C GLU A 63 13.03 -3.48 17.25
N HIS A 64 13.78 -3.40 18.36
CA HIS A 64 13.33 -2.75 19.59
C HIS A 64 13.54 -1.23 19.60
N ALA A 65 14.42 -0.69 18.75
CA ALA A 65 14.62 0.75 18.59
C ALA A 65 13.59 1.30 17.60
N VAL A 66 12.67 2.15 18.05
CA VAL A 66 11.56 2.68 17.24
C VAL A 66 11.77 4.16 16.95
N LEU A 67 11.59 4.54 15.68
CA LEU A 67 11.71 5.91 15.17
C LEU A 67 10.38 6.39 14.59
N HIS A 68 10.15 7.72 14.72
CA HIS A 68 9.00 8.41 14.15
C HIS A 68 9.50 9.47 13.16
N LEU A 69 9.21 9.27 11.88
CA LEU A 69 9.68 10.13 10.79
C LEU A 69 8.49 10.86 10.16
N ALA A 70 8.64 12.18 9.98
CA ALA A 70 7.70 13.01 9.25
C ALA A 70 8.31 13.40 7.89
N PHE A 71 7.53 13.25 6.83
CA PHE A 71 7.88 13.64 5.47
C PHE A 71 6.90 14.69 5.00
N GLU A 72 7.39 15.80 4.48
CA GLU A 72 6.57 16.90 3.97
C GLU A 72 7.02 17.27 2.56
N ASN A 73 6.03 17.58 1.72
CA ASN A 73 6.25 18.04 0.34
C ASN A 73 7.09 17.06 -0.50
N VAL A 74 6.81 15.76 -0.36
CA VAL A 74 7.40 14.70 -1.20
C VAL A 74 6.41 14.29 -2.28
N SER A 75 6.87 13.93 -3.48
CA SER A 75 5.99 13.50 -4.55
C SER A 75 5.24 12.20 -4.19
N ARG A 76 4.06 12.01 -4.78
CA ARG A 76 3.30 10.77 -4.58
C ARG A 76 4.02 9.53 -5.12
N ILE A 77 4.91 9.70 -6.10
CA ILE A 77 5.74 8.60 -6.58
C ILE A 77 6.81 8.22 -5.53
N ALA A 78 7.41 9.19 -4.84
CA ALA A 78 8.32 8.92 -3.72
C ALA A 78 7.59 8.25 -2.54
N VAL A 79 6.34 8.66 -2.26
CA VAL A 79 5.48 8.03 -1.23
C VAL A 79 5.31 6.52 -1.48
N GLU A 80 5.24 6.05 -2.72
CA GLU A 80 5.14 4.62 -3.00
C GLU A 80 6.35 3.85 -2.48
N THR A 81 7.56 4.39 -2.65
CA THR A 81 8.79 3.77 -2.14
C THR A 81 8.82 3.80 -0.61
N ILE A 82 8.42 4.91 0.02
CA ILE A 82 8.38 5.04 1.47
C ILE A 82 7.39 4.03 2.07
N GLU A 83 6.15 3.96 1.55
CA GLU A 83 5.08 3.10 2.07
C GLU A 83 5.23 1.61 1.71
N SER A 84 6.20 1.24 0.87
CA SER A 84 6.39 -0.16 0.46
C SER A 84 7.06 -1.05 1.51
N ASN A 85 7.43 -0.50 2.68
CA ASN A 85 7.99 -1.29 3.78
C ASN A 85 6.86 -1.92 4.62
N ARG A 86 6.87 -3.27 4.76
CA ARG A 86 5.77 -4.02 5.38
C ARG A 86 5.61 -3.76 6.88
N LEU A 87 6.73 -3.71 7.61
CA LEU A 87 6.76 -3.65 9.07
C LEU A 87 6.87 -2.20 9.58
N ALA A 88 6.02 -1.33 9.08
CA ALA A 88 5.92 0.06 9.49
C ALA A 88 4.45 0.53 9.55
N SER A 89 4.20 1.61 10.25
CA SER A 89 2.90 2.28 10.29
C SER A 89 2.98 3.61 9.54
N TYR A 90 1.93 3.93 8.78
CA TYR A 90 1.89 5.14 7.96
C TYR A 90 0.58 5.89 8.12
N THR A 91 0.67 7.22 8.07
CA THR A 91 -0.46 8.13 7.91
C THR A 91 -0.11 9.15 6.84
N GLU A 92 -0.88 9.18 5.75
CA GLU A 92 -0.66 10.04 4.59
C GLU A 92 -1.76 11.12 4.50
N LYS A 93 -1.40 12.34 4.07
CA LYS A 93 -2.35 13.41 3.72
C LYS A 93 -3.31 12.91 2.64
N SER A 94 -4.58 12.87 2.98
CA SER A 94 -5.60 12.23 2.12
C SER A 94 -6.00 13.10 0.94
N THR A 95 -5.88 12.59 -0.28
CA THR A 95 -6.41 13.21 -1.49
C THR A 95 -7.96 13.18 -1.57
N ARG A 96 -8.62 12.46 -0.67
CA ARG A 96 -10.09 12.40 -0.58
C ARG A 96 -10.69 13.50 0.28
N TYR A 97 -9.90 14.10 1.16
CA TYR A 97 -10.38 15.09 2.13
C TYR A 97 -9.70 16.45 2.00
N GLN A 98 -8.55 16.49 1.38
CA GLN A 98 -7.78 17.72 1.18
C GLN A 98 -7.83 18.17 -0.28
N LYS A 99 -7.68 19.48 -0.51
CA LYS A 99 -7.51 20.07 -1.84
C LYS A 99 -6.05 20.43 -2.04
N TRP A 100 -5.59 20.35 -3.27
CA TRP A 100 -4.23 20.73 -3.67
C TRP A 100 -4.27 22.09 -4.35
N GLY A 101 -3.28 22.94 -4.05
CA GLY A 101 -3.03 24.20 -4.76
C GLY A 101 -2.28 23.96 -6.06
N GLY A 102 -2.25 24.97 -6.94
CA GLY A 102 -1.65 24.85 -8.26
C GLY A 102 -0.14 24.63 -8.28
N ASP A 103 0.57 24.91 -7.19
CA ASP A 103 2.02 24.76 -7.05
C ASP A 103 2.40 23.62 -6.06
N ASP A 104 1.43 22.79 -5.63
CA ASP A 104 1.67 21.67 -4.70
C ASP A 104 2.24 20.44 -5.42
N PHE A 105 3.35 20.59 -6.14
CA PHE A 105 4.00 19.49 -6.85
C PHE A 105 5.54 19.58 -6.83
N THR A 106 6.18 18.43 -7.03
CA THR A 106 7.63 18.28 -7.16
C THR A 106 8.02 18.27 -8.65
N VAL A 107 9.01 19.07 -8.99
CA VAL A 107 9.73 18.94 -10.27
C VAL A 107 10.86 17.95 -10.06
N PRO A 108 10.95 16.86 -10.86
CA PRO A 108 12.03 15.90 -10.72
C PRO A 108 13.41 16.56 -10.85
N PRO A 109 14.36 16.30 -9.94
CA PRO A 109 15.70 16.88 -10.03
C PRO A 109 16.43 16.57 -11.34
N GLU A 110 16.09 15.50 -12.02
CA GLU A 110 16.62 15.11 -13.33
C GLU A 110 16.28 16.14 -14.42
N LEU A 111 15.26 16.98 -14.20
CA LEU A 111 14.88 18.04 -15.12
C LEU A 111 15.58 19.38 -14.83
N ASP A 112 16.45 19.46 -13.85
CA ASP A 112 17.18 20.69 -13.57
C ASP A 112 18.13 21.03 -14.73
N GLY A 113 17.87 22.18 -15.38
CA GLY A 113 18.57 22.62 -16.58
C GLY A 113 18.21 21.86 -17.86
N HIS A 114 17.27 20.92 -17.82
CA HIS A 114 16.84 20.14 -18.98
C HIS A 114 15.81 20.91 -19.84
N PRO A 115 15.84 20.83 -21.19
CA PRO A 115 14.90 21.56 -22.06
C PRO A 115 13.43 21.23 -21.83
N LEU A 116 13.10 20.03 -21.37
CA LEU A 116 11.72 19.59 -21.08
C LEU A 116 11.16 20.12 -19.76
N ARG A 117 11.96 20.80 -18.93
CA ARG A 117 11.56 21.25 -17.61
C ARG A 117 10.35 22.18 -17.62
N ASP A 118 10.42 23.20 -18.47
CA ASP A 118 9.36 24.22 -18.52
C ASP A 118 8.06 23.61 -19.06
N GLU A 119 8.12 22.78 -20.09
CA GLU A 119 6.95 22.08 -20.64
C GLU A 119 6.35 21.11 -19.62
N PHE A 120 7.18 20.42 -18.84
CA PHE A 120 6.71 19.59 -17.71
C PHE A 120 5.94 20.43 -16.68
N VAL A 121 6.50 21.56 -16.26
CA VAL A 121 5.86 22.47 -15.28
C VAL A 121 4.53 23.00 -15.84
N GLU A 122 4.49 23.44 -17.10
CA GLU A 122 3.25 23.90 -17.73
C GLU A 122 2.19 22.80 -17.79
N THR A 123 2.57 21.57 -18.15
CA THR A 123 1.66 20.42 -18.21
C THR A 123 1.11 20.08 -16.80
N VAL A 124 1.96 20.04 -15.79
CA VAL A 124 1.52 19.78 -14.42
C VAL A 124 0.61 20.88 -13.92
N LYS A 125 0.92 22.14 -14.15
CA LYS A 125 0.04 23.28 -13.80
C LYS A 125 -1.30 23.23 -14.54
N PHE A 126 -1.32 22.78 -15.78
CA PHE A 126 -2.57 22.56 -16.53
C PHE A 126 -3.41 21.45 -15.89
N LEU A 127 -2.83 20.35 -15.45
CA LEU A 127 -3.52 19.29 -14.70
C LEU A 127 -4.11 19.81 -13.39
N PHE A 128 -3.35 20.60 -12.63
CA PHE A 128 -3.82 21.19 -11.37
C PHE A 128 -4.92 22.24 -11.58
N SER A 129 -4.80 23.13 -12.59
CA SER A 129 -5.86 24.08 -12.91
C SER A 129 -7.13 23.37 -13.33
N THR A 130 -7.03 22.33 -14.17
CA THR A 130 -8.15 21.50 -14.59
C THR A 130 -8.80 20.78 -13.39
N TYR A 131 -7.99 20.26 -12.46
CA TYR A 131 -8.50 19.70 -11.20
C TYR A 131 -9.30 20.74 -10.40
N LEU A 132 -8.76 21.92 -10.18
CA LEU A 132 -9.43 22.99 -9.42
C LEU A 132 -10.72 23.46 -10.10
N GLU A 133 -10.69 23.63 -11.41
CA GLU A 133 -11.86 24.01 -12.21
C GLU A 133 -12.97 22.93 -12.19
N SER A 134 -12.63 21.65 -12.10
CA SER A 134 -13.58 20.54 -12.08
C SER A 134 -14.37 20.44 -10.77
N LEU A 135 -13.86 20.99 -9.67
CA LEU A 135 -14.44 20.83 -8.34
C LEU A 135 -15.83 21.44 -8.21
N GLU A 136 -16.05 22.65 -8.74
CA GLU A 136 -17.33 23.36 -8.58
C GLU A 136 -18.46 22.77 -9.44
N PRO A 137 -18.28 22.46 -10.75
CA PRO A 137 -19.29 21.77 -11.55
C PRO A 137 -19.68 20.41 -10.94
N ALA A 138 -18.69 19.60 -10.52
CA ALA A 138 -18.93 18.30 -9.90
C ALA A 138 -19.68 18.44 -8.56
N LYS A 139 -19.32 19.42 -7.73
CA LYS A 139 -20.00 19.71 -6.46
C LYS A 139 -21.46 20.10 -6.69
N ASN A 140 -21.75 21.01 -7.64
CA ASN A 140 -23.10 21.47 -7.94
C ASN A 140 -23.99 20.32 -8.42
N LEU A 141 -23.45 19.43 -9.25
CA LEU A 141 -24.18 18.25 -9.69
C LEU A 141 -24.47 17.28 -8.52
N ILE A 142 -23.52 17.05 -7.62
CA ILE A 142 -23.75 16.20 -6.44
C ILE A 142 -24.80 16.84 -5.51
N LEU A 143 -24.75 18.15 -5.28
CA LEU A 143 -25.73 18.85 -4.44
C LEU A 143 -27.15 18.68 -4.98
N SER A 144 -27.34 18.73 -6.31
CA SER A 144 -28.66 18.53 -6.94
C SER A 144 -29.22 17.10 -6.78
N ARG A 145 -28.33 16.09 -6.59
CA ARG A 145 -28.68 14.65 -6.52
C ARG A 145 -28.66 14.08 -5.12
N SER A 146 -28.06 14.76 -4.17
CA SER A 146 -27.77 14.23 -2.83
C SER A 146 -28.41 15.09 -1.75
N PRO A 147 -29.74 15.05 -1.56
CA PRO A 147 -30.40 15.81 -0.51
C PRO A 147 -29.87 15.39 0.86
N ARG A 148 -30.05 16.30 1.83
CA ARG A 148 -29.67 16.05 3.22
C ARG A 148 -30.47 14.86 3.78
N ARG A 149 -29.77 13.98 4.50
CA ARG A 149 -30.39 12.85 5.18
C ARG A 149 -31.09 13.30 6.48
N PRO A 150 -32.12 12.58 6.94
CA PRO A 150 -32.69 12.84 8.25
C PRO A 150 -31.63 12.84 9.35
N ASN A 151 -31.63 13.84 10.21
CA ASN A 151 -30.66 14.01 11.32
C ASN A 151 -29.19 14.23 10.92
N GLU A 152 -28.89 14.54 9.66
CA GLU A 152 -27.55 14.88 9.20
C GLU A 152 -27.27 16.36 9.50
N ASN A 153 -26.26 16.64 10.34
CA ASN A 153 -25.83 18.02 10.60
C ASN A 153 -25.02 18.59 9.43
N ASP A 154 -24.77 19.90 9.44
CA ASP A 154 -24.09 20.62 8.36
C ASP A 154 -22.70 20.03 8.07
N GLU A 155 -21.93 19.75 9.11
CA GLU A 155 -20.58 19.22 8.97
C GLU A 155 -20.56 17.80 8.36
N ALA A 156 -21.50 16.93 8.74
CA ALA A 156 -21.60 15.58 8.19
C ALA A 156 -22.06 15.62 6.72
N TYR A 157 -23.02 16.52 6.40
CA TYR A 157 -23.47 16.74 5.04
C TYR A 157 -22.35 17.25 4.14
N ASP A 158 -21.66 18.33 4.55
CA ASP A 158 -20.53 18.87 3.79
C ASP A 158 -19.42 17.84 3.57
N ARG A 159 -19.11 17.06 4.60
CA ARG A 159 -18.08 15.98 4.50
C ARG A 159 -18.50 14.91 3.49
N ARG A 160 -19.78 14.50 3.51
CA ARG A 160 -20.33 13.51 2.58
C ARG A 160 -20.36 14.03 1.14
N ILE A 161 -20.76 15.27 0.92
CA ILE A 161 -20.76 15.90 -0.41
C ILE A 161 -19.32 16.06 -0.91
N ARG A 162 -18.43 16.59 -0.05
CA ARG A 162 -17.01 16.78 -0.41
C ARG A 162 -16.35 15.49 -0.86
N SER A 163 -16.52 14.40 -0.12
CA SER A 163 -15.88 13.13 -0.47
C SER A 163 -16.29 12.64 -1.86
N GLN A 164 -17.54 12.85 -2.29
CA GLN A 164 -18.02 12.39 -3.58
C GLN A 164 -17.39 13.14 -4.77
N TYR A 165 -17.39 14.49 -4.75
CA TYR A 165 -16.84 15.23 -5.87
C TYR A 165 -15.30 15.24 -5.87
N VAL A 166 -14.66 15.31 -4.71
CA VAL A 166 -13.20 15.25 -4.63
C VAL A 166 -12.68 13.88 -5.06
N ASP A 167 -13.36 12.78 -4.70
CA ASP A 167 -13.00 11.44 -5.15
C ASP A 167 -12.97 11.31 -6.68
N SER A 168 -13.90 11.98 -7.38
CA SER A 168 -13.94 11.97 -8.84
C SER A 168 -12.90 12.91 -9.47
N CYS A 169 -12.76 14.14 -8.95
CA CYS A 169 -11.86 15.15 -9.53
C CYS A 169 -10.37 14.82 -9.31
N ARG A 170 -10.01 14.13 -8.20
CA ARG A 170 -8.61 13.77 -7.89
C ARG A 170 -7.93 12.88 -8.92
N PHE A 171 -8.68 12.32 -9.87
CA PHE A 171 -8.12 11.55 -10.97
C PHE A 171 -7.19 12.40 -11.87
N LEU A 172 -7.34 13.72 -11.85
CA LEU A 172 -6.49 14.67 -12.55
C LEU A 172 -5.13 14.95 -11.86
N LEU A 173 -4.98 14.58 -10.56
CA LEU A 173 -3.75 14.86 -9.83
C LEU A 173 -2.63 13.92 -10.30
N PRO A 174 -1.48 14.47 -10.79
CA PRO A 174 -0.36 13.66 -11.27
C PRO A 174 0.46 13.04 -10.11
N ALA A 175 1.31 12.08 -10.45
CA ALA A 175 2.23 11.46 -9.48
C ALA A 175 3.28 12.45 -8.93
N ALA A 176 3.50 13.58 -9.60
CA ALA A 176 4.28 14.71 -9.10
C ALA A 176 3.63 15.44 -7.92
N ALA A 177 2.30 15.31 -7.72
CA ALA A 177 1.61 16.00 -6.64
C ALA A 177 2.23 15.71 -5.27
N ASN A 178 2.44 16.75 -4.47
CA ASN A 178 3.06 16.63 -3.15
C ASN A 178 2.14 15.96 -2.14
N ALA A 179 2.74 15.19 -1.24
CA ALA A 179 2.09 14.58 -0.10
C ALA A 179 2.92 14.81 1.16
N ASN A 180 2.23 14.77 2.31
CA ASN A 180 2.86 14.70 3.62
C ASN A 180 2.49 13.37 4.25
N LEU A 181 3.45 12.70 4.89
CA LEU A 181 3.18 11.44 5.59
C LEU A 181 4.03 11.29 6.85
N GLY A 182 3.46 10.62 7.84
CA GLY A 182 4.17 10.12 9.01
C GLY A 182 4.47 8.63 8.86
N MET A 183 5.68 8.23 9.23
CA MET A 183 6.13 6.84 9.31
C MET A 183 6.59 6.52 10.72
N THR A 184 6.07 5.43 11.30
CA THR A 184 6.62 4.83 12.51
C THR A 184 7.18 3.47 12.16
N ALA A 185 8.48 3.27 12.40
CA ALA A 185 9.17 2.02 12.10
C ALA A 185 10.31 1.77 13.09
N ASN A 186 10.71 0.51 13.23
CA ASN A 186 11.93 0.20 13.97
C ASN A 186 13.19 0.46 13.12
N ALA A 187 14.34 0.55 13.79
CA ALA A 187 15.62 0.90 13.15
C ALA A 187 16.03 -0.08 12.04
N ARG A 188 15.69 -1.37 12.17
CA ARG A 188 15.94 -2.37 11.12
C ARG A 188 15.17 -2.06 9.84
N VAL A 189 13.91 -1.66 9.96
CA VAL A 189 13.08 -1.25 8.80
C VAL A 189 13.56 0.07 8.23
N VAL A 190 13.97 1.02 9.08
CA VAL A 190 14.53 2.31 8.63
C VAL A 190 15.84 2.08 7.87
N GLU A 191 16.73 1.21 8.35
CA GLU A 191 17.96 0.82 7.64
C GLU A 191 17.64 0.22 6.26
N MET A 192 16.71 -0.72 6.20
CA MET A 192 16.28 -1.32 4.92
C MET A 192 15.65 -0.29 3.97
N PHE A 193 14.86 0.66 4.50
CA PHE A 193 14.30 1.75 3.71
C PHE A 193 15.39 2.65 3.13
N ILE A 194 16.37 3.07 3.95
CA ILE A 194 17.50 3.90 3.49
C ILE A 194 18.23 3.19 2.34
N ARG A 195 18.60 1.93 2.50
CA ARG A 195 19.28 1.14 1.46
C ARG A 195 18.49 1.09 0.16
N LYS A 196 17.18 0.84 0.25
CA LYS A 196 16.29 0.81 -0.90
C LYS A 196 16.16 2.17 -1.57
N ALA A 197 16.01 3.24 -0.79
CA ALA A 197 15.89 4.59 -1.30
C ALA A 197 17.17 5.05 -2.01
N LEU A 198 18.34 4.79 -1.42
CA LEU A 198 19.65 5.09 -2.03
C LEU A 198 19.93 4.30 -3.31
N SER A 199 19.29 3.14 -3.48
CA SER A 199 19.38 2.31 -4.68
C SER A 199 18.32 2.61 -5.73
N HIS A 200 17.49 3.64 -5.52
CA HIS A 200 16.36 3.94 -6.40
C HIS A 200 16.81 4.72 -7.64
N PRO A 201 16.24 4.47 -8.85
CA PRO A 201 16.60 5.20 -10.06
C PRO A 201 16.31 6.71 -9.99
N LEU A 202 15.27 7.15 -9.25
CA LEU A 202 14.88 8.56 -9.13
C LEU A 202 15.74 9.31 -8.11
N ALA A 203 16.26 10.48 -8.50
CA ALA A 203 17.10 11.33 -7.66
C ALA A 203 16.35 11.85 -6.42
N GLU A 204 15.08 12.24 -6.53
CA GLU A 204 14.26 12.64 -5.37
C GLU A 204 14.25 11.54 -4.30
N VAL A 205 14.04 10.30 -4.68
CA VAL A 205 13.98 9.18 -3.74
C VAL A 205 15.34 8.92 -3.09
N ARG A 206 16.44 9.05 -3.84
CA ARG A 206 17.81 8.97 -3.27
C ARG A 206 18.08 10.11 -2.28
N GLN A 207 17.68 11.34 -2.61
CA GLN A 207 17.80 12.51 -1.70
C GLN A 207 17.00 12.30 -0.41
N ILE A 208 15.79 11.76 -0.50
CA ILE A 208 14.99 11.36 0.67
C ILE A 208 15.74 10.31 1.50
N GLY A 209 16.33 9.31 0.86
CA GLY A 209 17.14 8.27 1.53
C GLY A 209 18.30 8.86 2.31
N GLU A 210 19.07 9.80 1.73
CA GLU A 210 20.17 10.50 2.40
C GLU A 210 19.67 11.34 3.58
N THR A 211 18.58 12.07 3.40
CA THR A 211 17.98 12.88 4.46
C THR A 211 17.51 12.01 5.62
N VAL A 212 16.82 10.90 5.34
CA VAL A 212 16.38 9.95 6.39
C VAL A 212 17.58 9.34 7.12
N LYS A 213 18.66 9.00 6.42
CA LYS A 213 19.89 8.51 7.05
C LYS A 213 20.48 9.52 8.02
N GLN A 214 20.51 10.80 7.63
CA GLN A 214 21.00 11.89 8.50
C GLN A 214 20.12 12.09 9.73
N VAL A 215 18.79 12.17 9.54
CA VAL A 215 17.83 12.39 10.63
C VAL A 215 17.78 11.20 11.58
N ALA A 216 17.75 9.98 11.05
CA ALA A 216 17.69 8.77 11.87
C ALA A 216 18.94 8.55 12.72
N ARG A 217 20.11 9.08 12.30
CA ARG A 217 21.34 9.05 13.11
C ARG A 217 21.24 9.83 14.42
N ALA A 218 20.31 10.75 14.54
CA ALA A 218 20.11 11.47 15.81
C ALA A 218 19.55 10.54 16.91
N GLU A 219 18.75 9.55 16.54
CA GLU A 219 18.07 8.65 17.48
C GLU A 219 18.70 7.23 17.53
N ALA A 220 19.27 6.78 16.41
CA ALA A 220 19.85 5.44 16.26
C ALA A 220 21.21 5.51 15.50
N PRO A 221 22.21 6.21 16.07
CA PRO A 221 23.46 6.52 15.38
C PRO A 221 24.23 5.28 14.91
N THR A 222 24.18 4.19 15.65
CA THR A 222 24.90 2.95 15.34
C THR A 222 24.11 2.05 14.39
N LEU A 223 22.79 1.96 14.58
CA LEU A 223 21.94 1.01 13.86
C LEU A 223 21.68 1.37 12.40
N VAL A 224 21.76 2.67 12.04
CA VAL A 224 21.58 3.13 10.64
C VAL A 224 22.88 3.59 9.98
N LYS A 225 24.01 3.51 10.67
CA LYS A 225 25.31 4.04 10.23
C LYS A 225 25.75 3.47 8.87
N TYR A 226 25.57 2.19 8.67
CA TYR A 226 26.05 1.44 7.50
C TYR A 226 24.96 1.19 6.44
N ALA A 227 23.87 1.94 6.52
CA ALA A 227 22.79 1.88 5.52
C ALA A 227 23.25 2.60 4.24
N ASP A 228 23.83 1.88 3.29
CA ASP A 228 24.29 2.39 2.00
C ASP A 228 23.49 1.76 0.85
N ALA A 229 23.63 2.29 -0.37
CA ALA A 229 23.03 1.70 -1.56
C ALA A 229 23.41 0.23 -1.70
N ALA A 230 22.50 -0.58 -2.22
CA ALA A 230 22.71 -2.00 -2.47
C ALA A 230 23.06 -2.23 -3.95
N PRO A 231 24.34 -2.45 -4.31
CA PRO A 231 24.75 -2.63 -5.71
C PRO A 231 23.94 -3.72 -6.43
N TYR A 232 23.68 -4.83 -5.75
CA TYR A 232 22.82 -5.91 -6.27
C TYR A 232 21.46 -5.41 -6.79
N VAL A 233 20.81 -4.49 -6.07
CA VAL A 233 19.49 -3.96 -6.47
C VAL A 233 19.62 -3.08 -7.71
N VAL A 234 20.64 -2.21 -7.75
CA VAL A 234 20.89 -1.30 -8.87
C VAL A 234 21.18 -2.11 -10.15
N GLU A 235 22.18 -2.99 -10.08
CA GLU A 235 22.62 -3.82 -11.20
C GLU A 235 21.50 -4.73 -11.74
N THR A 236 20.73 -5.37 -10.83
CA THR A 236 19.62 -6.26 -11.22
C THR A 236 18.50 -5.49 -11.94
N VAL A 237 18.15 -4.28 -11.46
CA VAL A 237 17.12 -3.46 -12.10
C VAL A 237 17.56 -3.00 -13.48
N GLU A 238 18.81 -2.60 -13.65
CA GLU A 238 19.39 -2.21 -14.93
C GLU A 238 19.46 -3.40 -15.91
N GLU A 239 19.97 -4.54 -15.47
CA GLU A 239 20.12 -5.73 -16.31
C GLU A 239 18.78 -6.26 -16.80
N ILE A 240 17.81 -6.47 -15.90
CA ILE A 240 16.48 -6.96 -16.28
C ILE A 240 15.71 -5.92 -17.09
N GLY A 241 15.87 -4.63 -16.77
CA GLY A 241 15.23 -3.53 -17.49
C GLY A 241 15.65 -3.42 -18.96
N ASN A 242 16.84 -3.93 -19.31
CA ASN A 242 17.41 -3.90 -20.66
C ASN A 242 17.14 -5.18 -21.47
N TRP A 243 16.43 -6.16 -20.91
CA TRP A 243 16.07 -7.36 -21.68
C TRP A 243 15.07 -7.02 -22.78
N GLU A 244 15.41 -7.39 -24.01
CA GLU A 244 14.49 -7.30 -25.14
C GLU A 244 13.51 -8.46 -25.12
N LEU A 245 12.22 -8.14 -25.11
CA LEU A 245 11.13 -9.11 -25.09
C LEU A 245 10.14 -8.80 -26.21
N GLU A 246 9.74 -9.84 -26.95
CA GLU A 246 8.54 -9.76 -27.79
C GLU A 246 7.31 -9.75 -26.86
N ILE A 247 6.59 -8.62 -26.84
CA ILE A 247 5.42 -8.43 -25.99
C ILE A 247 4.17 -8.76 -26.80
N ASP A 248 3.45 -9.79 -26.41
CA ASP A 248 2.08 -10.02 -26.89
C ASP A 248 1.13 -9.05 -26.15
N ASN A 249 0.62 -8.07 -26.90
CA ASN A 249 -0.34 -7.09 -26.42
C ASN A 249 -1.79 -7.56 -26.55
N SER A 250 -2.05 -8.89 -26.58
CA SER A 250 -3.40 -9.41 -26.58
C SER A 250 -4.19 -8.89 -25.39
N LYS A 251 -5.45 -8.51 -25.60
CA LYS A 251 -6.33 -7.97 -24.56
C LYS A 251 -6.58 -9.04 -23.50
N SER A 252 -5.98 -8.90 -22.33
CA SER A 252 -6.34 -9.68 -21.14
C SER A 252 -7.46 -8.98 -20.35
N ASP A 253 -8.27 -9.75 -19.63
CA ASP A 253 -9.20 -9.19 -18.64
C ASP A 253 -8.43 -8.31 -17.63
N TRP A 254 -9.02 -7.20 -17.22
CA TRP A 254 -8.42 -6.28 -16.26
C TRP A 254 -8.28 -6.86 -14.84
N CYS A 255 -8.95 -8.00 -14.57
CA CYS A 255 -8.86 -8.73 -13.29
C CYS A 255 -8.79 -10.23 -13.55
N SER A 256 -7.59 -10.76 -13.66
CA SER A 256 -7.36 -12.17 -13.97
C SER A 256 -6.78 -12.91 -12.77
N LEU A 257 -7.47 -13.95 -12.29
CA LEU A 257 -6.92 -14.92 -11.34
C LEU A 257 -6.00 -15.88 -12.12
N VAL A 258 -4.69 -15.62 -12.09
CA VAL A 258 -3.70 -16.35 -12.92
C VAL A 258 -3.15 -17.61 -12.25
N ASP A 259 -3.16 -17.66 -10.90
CA ASP A 259 -2.76 -18.85 -10.15
C ASP A 259 -3.50 -18.94 -8.81
N PHE A 260 -3.82 -20.16 -8.39
CA PHE A 260 -4.43 -20.44 -7.10
C PHE A 260 -4.18 -21.88 -6.65
N ASP A 261 -4.23 -22.11 -5.35
CA ASP A 261 -4.11 -23.45 -4.78
C ASP A 261 -5.39 -24.27 -4.99
N LYS A 262 -5.40 -25.21 -5.95
CA LYS A 262 -6.56 -26.06 -6.29
C LYS A 262 -7.12 -26.86 -5.10
N ASP A 263 -6.30 -27.21 -4.12
CA ASP A 263 -6.70 -27.89 -2.88
C ASP A 263 -6.80 -26.93 -1.67
N GLY A 264 -6.78 -25.62 -1.90
CA GLY A 264 -6.68 -24.59 -0.86
C GLY A 264 -7.71 -24.73 0.24
N GLU A 265 -8.99 -24.87 -0.07
CA GLU A 265 -10.05 -25.08 0.92
C GLU A 265 -9.83 -26.33 1.78
N LYS A 266 -9.38 -27.43 1.15
CA LYS A 266 -9.10 -28.68 1.86
C LYS A 266 -7.87 -28.54 2.79
N LYS A 267 -6.84 -27.84 2.33
CA LYS A 267 -5.63 -27.56 3.15
C LYS A 267 -5.97 -26.71 4.36
N ILE A 268 -6.79 -25.68 4.21
CA ILE A 268 -7.27 -24.84 5.31
C ILE A 268 -8.05 -25.65 6.33
N LEU A 269 -9.01 -26.45 5.88
CA LEU A 269 -9.79 -27.32 6.79
C LEU A 269 -8.92 -28.37 7.48
N ALA A 270 -7.93 -28.92 6.76
CA ALA A 270 -6.97 -29.86 7.34
C ALA A 270 -6.07 -29.18 8.38
N ALA A 271 -5.61 -27.94 8.13
CA ALA A 271 -4.83 -27.16 9.08
C ALA A 271 -5.62 -26.84 10.35
N ALA A 272 -6.92 -26.53 10.23
CA ALA A 272 -7.80 -26.36 11.38
C ALA A 272 -7.93 -27.64 12.20
N LEU A 273 -8.11 -28.80 11.57
CA LEU A 273 -8.13 -30.09 12.28
C LEU A 273 -6.78 -30.40 12.94
N TYR A 274 -5.69 -30.19 12.21
CA TYR A 274 -4.32 -30.35 12.73
C TYR A 274 -4.10 -29.56 14.03
N ARG A 275 -4.56 -28.31 14.07
CA ARG A 275 -4.44 -27.46 15.25
C ARG A 275 -5.17 -28.00 16.48
N PHE A 276 -6.36 -28.58 16.29
CA PHE A 276 -7.25 -28.97 17.37
C PHE A 276 -7.30 -30.48 17.65
N LYS A 277 -6.57 -31.26 16.86
CA LYS A 277 -6.50 -32.72 16.97
C LYS A 277 -5.04 -33.17 16.86
N GLU A 278 -4.64 -34.06 17.72
CA GLU A 278 -3.28 -34.62 17.80
C GLU A 278 -3.04 -35.63 16.68
N MET A 279 -2.80 -35.15 15.44
CA MET A 279 -2.54 -35.99 14.27
C MET A 279 -1.56 -35.32 13.30
N PRO A 280 -0.79 -36.09 12.47
CA PRO A 280 -0.02 -35.55 11.37
C PRO A 280 -0.88 -34.81 10.36
N PHE A 281 -0.35 -33.73 9.74
CA PHE A 281 -1.06 -32.95 8.73
C PHE A 281 -1.52 -33.80 7.52
N SER A 282 -0.69 -34.78 7.08
CA SER A 282 -1.04 -35.74 6.03
C SER A 282 -2.33 -36.49 6.32
N ASN A 283 -2.51 -36.93 7.58
CA ASN A 283 -3.72 -37.63 8.03
C ASN A 283 -4.93 -36.70 8.06
N ALA A 284 -4.76 -35.46 8.56
CA ALA A 284 -5.81 -34.45 8.54
C ALA A 284 -6.26 -34.13 7.10
N LEU A 285 -5.31 -33.97 6.18
CA LEU A 285 -5.60 -33.72 4.77
C LEU A 285 -6.29 -34.90 4.09
N ALA A 286 -5.81 -36.12 4.32
CA ALA A 286 -6.44 -37.35 3.80
C ALA A 286 -7.88 -37.49 4.32
N TYR A 287 -8.09 -37.23 5.60
CA TYR A 287 -9.43 -37.22 6.22
C TYR A 287 -10.33 -36.16 5.54
N VAL A 288 -9.91 -34.92 5.41
CA VAL A 288 -10.70 -33.87 4.76
C VAL A 288 -11.01 -34.22 3.28
N LYS A 289 -10.05 -34.83 2.57
CA LYS A 289 -10.27 -35.32 1.20
C LYS A 289 -11.32 -36.42 1.13
N SER A 290 -11.41 -37.28 2.13
CA SER A 290 -12.43 -38.37 2.17
C SER A 290 -13.84 -37.88 2.54
N LEU A 291 -13.97 -36.69 3.19
CA LEU A 291 -15.26 -36.14 3.58
C LEU A 291 -16.15 -35.82 2.35
N LYS A 292 -17.45 -36.03 2.52
CA LYS A 292 -18.48 -35.60 1.55
C LYS A 292 -18.57 -34.03 1.58
N LYS A 293 -19.14 -33.45 0.50
CA LYS A 293 -19.32 -31.99 0.39
C LYS A 293 -20.05 -31.38 1.59
N LYS A 294 -21.10 -32.07 2.11
CA LYS A 294 -21.88 -31.62 3.27
C LYS A 294 -21.05 -31.61 4.55
N GLU A 295 -20.18 -32.58 4.75
CA GLU A 295 -19.33 -32.68 5.93
C GLU A 295 -18.22 -31.61 5.91
N ARG A 296 -17.59 -31.36 4.73
CA ARG A 296 -16.68 -30.24 4.56
C ARG A 296 -17.37 -28.89 4.80
N ALA A 297 -18.63 -28.75 4.35
CA ALA A 297 -19.40 -27.53 4.62
C ALA A 297 -19.67 -27.33 6.12
N ALA A 298 -20.00 -28.39 6.85
CA ALA A 298 -20.18 -28.31 8.31
C ALA A 298 -18.87 -27.92 9.04
N LEU A 299 -17.72 -28.45 8.59
CA LEU A 299 -16.41 -28.09 9.14
C LEU A 299 -16.06 -26.62 8.86
N ALA A 300 -16.30 -26.14 7.63
CA ALA A 300 -16.14 -24.73 7.26
C ALA A 300 -17.05 -23.80 8.07
N GLU A 301 -18.29 -24.22 8.28
CA GLU A 301 -19.26 -23.51 9.14
C GLU A 301 -18.76 -23.41 10.60
N SER A 302 -18.23 -24.49 11.14
CA SER A 302 -17.64 -24.50 12.48
C SER A 302 -16.45 -23.52 12.61
N LEU A 303 -15.69 -23.36 11.53
CA LEU A 303 -14.53 -22.48 11.49
C LEU A 303 -14.91 -20.98 11.35
N LEU A 304 -15.91 -20.64 10.52
CA LEU A 304 -16.12 -19.27 10.05
C LEU A 304 -17.49 -18.66 10.38
N LYS A 305 -18.54 -19.46 10.67
CA LYS A 305 -19.90 -18.92 10.88
C LYS A 305 -20.01 -17.86 11.97
N ARG A 306 -19.18 -17.95 13.01
CA ARG A 306 -19.23 -17.05 14.15
C ARG A 306 -18.40 -15.77 13.98
N LEU A 307 -17.71 -15.59 12.85
CA LEU A 307 -16.98 -14.35 12.59
C LEU A 307 -17.93 -13.15 12.60
N SER A 308 -17.67 -12.21 13.50
CA SER A 308 -18.30 -10.88 13.48
C SER A 308 -17.60 -9.96 12.44
N ARG A 309 -18.11 -8.75 12.30
CA ARG A 309 -17.50 -7.74 11.42
C ARG A 309 -16.07 -7.36 11.83
N TYR A 310 -15.77 -7.47 13.12
CA TYR A 310 -14.50 -7.01 13.71
C TYR A 310 -13.52 -8.15 13.99
N ASP A 311 -13.96 -9.41 13.80
CA ASP A 311 -13.12 -10.55 14.06
C ASP A 311 -12.15 -10.78 12.89
N THR A 312 -10.93 -11.17 13.25
CA THR A 312 -9.93 -11.61 12.28
C THR A 312 -9.98 -13.13 12.16
N PRO A 313 -10.10 -13.71 10.97
CA PRO A 313 -10.08 -15.15 10.77
C PRO A 313 -8.79 -15.78 11.34
N LEU A 314 -8.89 -17.05 11.72
CA LEU A 314 -7.73 -17.82 12.18
C LEU A 314 -6.63 -17.88 11.11
N ARG A 315 -5.37 -18.03 11.56
CA ARG A 315 -4.20 -18.07 10.66
C ARG A 315 -4.19 -19.28 9.73
N GLU A 316 -4.97 -20.29 9.98
CA GLU A 316 -5.12 -21.45 9.12
C GLU A 316 -5.63 -21.07 7.71
N LEU A 317 -6.28 -19.91 7.56
CA LEU A 317 -6.66 -19.38 6.25
C LEU A 317 -5.45 -18.93 5.40
N GLU A 318 -4.27 -18.81 5.98
CA GLU A 318 -3.03 -18.48 5.28
C GLU A 318 -2.47 -19.66 4.45
N TYR A 319 -2.98 -20.90 4.63
CA TYR A 319 -2.55 -22.07 3.88
C TYR A 319 -3.09 -22.20 2.44
N SER A 320 -3.77 -21.19 1.93
CA SER A 320 -4.20 -21.11 0.53
C SER A 320 -3.87 -19.73 -0.04
N THR A 321 -3.31 -19.71 -1.23
CA THR A 321 -2.86 -18.46 -1.91
C THR A 321 -3.55 -18.29 -3.26
N TYR A 322 -3.57 -17.02 -3.69
CA TYR A 322 -4.09 -16.56 -4.99
C TYR A 322 -3.11 -15.58 -5.60
N THR A 323 -2.92 -15.65 -6.91
CA THR A 323 -2.15 -14.67 -7.69
C THR A 323 -3.06 -14.03 -8.72
N PHE A 324 -3.15 -12.70 -8.68
CA PHE A 324 -3.94 -11.90 -9.61
C PHE A 324 -3.03 -11.03 -10.48
N ASP A 325 -3.33 -10.95 -11.77
CA ASP A 325 -2.87 -9.89 -12.66
C ASP A 325 -4.02 -8.88 -12.83
N LEU A 326 -3.76 -7.64 -12.41
CA LEU A 326 -4.76 -6.59 -12.27
C LEU A 326 -4.37 -5.37 -13.10
N VAL A 327 -5.34 -4.76 -13.78
CA VAL A 327 -5.22 -3.42 -14.35
C VAL A 327 -6.23 -2.52 -13.67
N MET A 328 -5.75 -1.51 -12.96
CA MET A 328 -6.58 -0.57 -12.20
C MET A 328 -6.01 0.85 -12.30
N ASP A 329 -6.86 1.86 -12.13
CA ASP A 329 -6.38 3.25 -12.06
C ASP A 329 -5.47 3.47 -10.84
N GLN A 330 -4.56 4.45 -10.95
CA GLN A 330 -3.62 4.76 -9.88
C GLN A 330 -4.32 5.22 -8.59
N GLY A 331 -5.53 5.79 -8.70
CA GLY A 331 -6.36 6.15 -7.55
C GLY A 331 -6.80 4.93 -6.74
N ALA A 332 -7.18 3.83 -7.41
CA ALA A 332 -7.46 2.54 -6.77
C ALA A 332 -6.20 1.92 -6.18
N TYR A 333 -5.08 1.95 -6.93
CA TYR A 333 -3.81 1.40 -6.46
C TYR A 333 -3.31 2.08 -5.18
N ALA A 334 -3.53 3.38 -5.02
CA ALA A 334 -3.19 4.10 -3.80
C ALA A 334 -3.87 3.53 -2.53
N GLU A 335 -5.04 2.90 -2.67
CA GLU A 335 -5.69 2.17 -1.59
C GLU A 335 -5.30 0.68 -1.55
N PHE A 336 -5.02 0.07 -2.70
CA PHE A 336 -4.58 -1.32 -2.81
C PHE A 336 -3.21 -1.54 -2.15
N LYS A 337 -2.23 -0.66 -2.41
CA LYS A 337 -0.87 -0.76 -1.86
C LYS A 337 -0.81 -0.76 -0.32
N ARG A 338 -1.86 -0.30 0.36
CA ARG A 338 -1.95 -0.30 1.83
C ARG A 338 -2.12 -1.69 2.43
N HIS A 339 -2.46 -2.68 1.61
CA HIS A 339 -2.55 -4.08 2.01
C HIS A 339 -1.17 -4.75 1.95
N ARG A 340 -0.31 -4.40 2.91
CA ARG A 340 1.12 -4.76 2.93
C ARG A 340 1.42 -6.23 3.21
N MET A 341 0.41 -7.01 3.62
CA MET A 341 0.56 -8.48 3.74
C MET A 341 0.50 -9.19 2.38
N MET A 342 0.04 -8.51 1.33
CA MET A 342 0.15 -8.98 -0.04
C MET A 342 1.58 -8.81 -0.56
N THR A 343 2.04 -9.74 -1.42
CA THR A 343 3.17 -9.48 -2.31
C THR A 343 2.64 -8.73 -3.52
N GLN A 344 3.12 -7.52 -3.75
CA GLN A 344 2.66 -6.65 -4.82
C GLN A 344 3.85 -6.25 -5.71
N THR A 345 3.70 -6.45 -7.01
CA THR A 345 4.67 -6.07 -8.02
C THR A 345 3.99 -5.16 -9.05
N PRO A 346 3.89 -3.85 -8.76
CA PRO A 346 3.34 -2.90 -9.70
C PRO A 346 4.36 -2.62 -10.82
N GLN A 347 3.88 -2.52 -12.06
CA GLN A 347 4.66 -1.98 -13.16
C GLN A 347 4.83 -0.46 -12.99
N ARG A 348 5.73 0.17 -13.77
CA ARG A 348 5.85 1.63 -13.81
C ARG A 348 4.52 2.28 -14.16
N LEU A 349 4.30 3.49 -13.66
CA LEU A 349 3.19 4.31 -14.12
C LEU A 349 3.35 4.63 -15.60
N THR A 350 2.24 4.56 -16.33
CA THR A 350 2.22 4.77 -17.79
C THR A 350 0.90 5.41 -18.23
N THR A 351 0.92 6.09 -19.37
CA THR A 351 -0.29 6.56 -20.03
C THR A 351 -0.82 5.56 -21.08
N ARG A 352 -0.10 4.45 -21.31
CA ARG A 352 -0.34 3.50 -22.42
C ARG A 352 -1.43 2.45 -22.15
N LEU A 353 -1.94 2.36 -20.91
CA LEU A 353 -3.01 1.43 -20.52
C LEU A 353 -4.40 2.10 -20.47
N GLY A 354 -4.51 3.29 -21.06
CA GLY A 354 -5.73 4.09 -20.99
C GLY A 354 -5.99 4.67 -19.61
N TYR A 355 -7.08 5.40 -19.48
CA TYR A 355 -7.48 6.07 -18.24
C TYR A 355 -8.96 5.94 -17.96
N THR A 356 -9.34 6.13 -16.73
CA THR A 356 -10.72 6.11 -16.24
C THR A 356 -11.32 7.52 -16.31
N ILE A 357 -12.54 7.65 -16.81
CA ILE A 357 -13.33 8.88 -16.74
C ILE A 357 -14.42 8.66 -15.65
N PRO A 358 -14.37 9.39 -14.53
CA PRO A 358 -15.46 9.33 -13.56
C PRO A 358 -16.76 9.87 -14.14
N ARG A 359 -17.88 9.13 -14.00
CA ARG A 359 -19.19 9.53 -14.51
C ARG A 359 -19.60 10.93 -14.06
N LEU A 360 -19.33 11.27 -12.79
CA LEU A 360 -19.61 12.59 -12.24
C LEU A 360 -18.91 13.71 -13.03
N VAL A 361 -17.66 13.51 -13.44
CA VAL A 361 -16.90 14.50 -14.22
C VAL A 361 -17.54 14.67 -15.59
N SER A 362 -17.84 13.59 -16.28
CA SER A 362 -18.50 13.62 -17.59
C SER A 362 -19.88 14.31 -17.52
N GLU A 363 -20.74 13.90 -16.57
CA GLU A 363 -22.11 14.42 -16.41
C GLU A 363 -22.16 15.86 -15.89
N SER A 364 -21.10 16.36 -15.25
CA SER A 364 -21.01 17.78 -14.86
C SER A 364 -20.69 18.73 -16.02
N GLY A 365 -20.55 18.19 -17.24
CA GLY A 365 -20.15 18.94 -18.43
C GLY A 365 -18.66 19.22 -18.52
N PHE A 366 -17.84 18.54 -17.71
CA PHE A 366 -16.40 18.74 -17.63
C PHE A 366 -15.59 17.66 -18.37
N GLY A 367 -16.25 16.73 -19.10
CA GLY A 367 -15.63 15.59 -19.76
C GLY A 367 -14.56 15.99 -20.77
N GLU A 368 -14.89 16.86 -21.74
CA GLU A 368 -13.95 17.31 -22.77
C GLU A 368 -12.68 17.97 -22.18
N ARG A 369 -12.84 18.76 -21.12
CA ARG A 369 -11.72 19.42 -20.44
C ARG A 369 -10.84 18.39 -19.72
N TYR A 370 -11.47 17.38 -19.12
CA TYR A 370 -10.79 16.26 -18.48
C TYR A 370 -9.96 15.48 -19.51
N GLU A 371 -10.55 15.11 -20.64
CA GLU A 371 -9.87 14.39 -21.73
C GLU A 371 -8.68 15.18 -22.29
N ALA A 372 -8.86 16.48 -22.54
CA ALA A 372 -7.78 17.36 -23.00
C ALA A 372 -6.59 17.38 -22.02
N ALA A 373 -6.86 17.33 -20.70
CA ALA A 373 -5.83 17.29 -19.68
C ALA A 373 -5.11 15.93 -19.67
N MET A 374 -5.84 14.82 -19.81
CA MET A 374 -5.26 13.47 -19.90
C MET A 374 -4.40 13.31 -21.16
N GLU A 375 -4.85 13.83 -22.29
CA GLU A 375 -4.06 13.83 -23.53
C GLU A 375 -2.79 14.69 -23.42
N SER A 376 -2.88 15.84 -22.71
CA SER A 376 -1.70 16.68 -22.45
C SER A 376 -0.67 15.91 -21.61
N ALA A 377 -1.13 15.21 -20.57
CA ALA A 377 -0.26 14.34 -19.78
C ALA A 377 0.37 13.22 -20.62
N THR A 378 -0.39 12.63 -21.55
CA THR A 378 0.12 11.58 -22.44
C THR A 378 1.22 12.12 -23.36
N ARG A 379 1.02 13.29 -23.98
CA ARG A 379 2.06 13.91 -24.83
C ARG A 379 3.34 14.21 -24.06
N MET A 380 3.22 14.73 -22.84
CA MET A 380 4.38 15.01 -21.99
C MET A 380 5.06 13.73 -21.51
N TYR A 381 4.27 12.71 -21.17
CA TYR A 381 4.79 11.40 -20.77
C TYR A 381 5.67 10.79 -21.87
N GLU A 382 5.25 10.79 -23.14
CA GLU A 382 6.04 10.20 -24.21
C GLU A 382 7.36 10.95 -24.43
N LYS A 383 7.38 12.29 -24.35
CA LYS A 383 8.62 13.07 -24.41
C LYS A 383 9.57 12.76 -23.26
N LEU A 384 9.03 12.65 -22.04
CA LEU A 384 9.83 12.29 -20.87
C LEU A 384 10.28 10.83 -20.92
N TYR A 385 9.50 9.94 -21.50
CA TYR A 385 9.84 8.52 -21.63
C TYR A 385 11.04 8.31 -22.54
N GLU A 386 11.18 9.10 -23.61
CA GLU A 386 12.38 9.11 -24.47
C GLU A 386 13.63 9.60 -23.73
N PHE A 387 13.45 10.51 -22.76
CA PHE A 387 14.55 10.99 -21.92
C PHE A 387 14.90 10.01 -20.81
N ASP A 388 13.93 9.69 -19.94
CA ASP A 388 14.05 8.72 -18.85
C ASP A 388 12.66 8.16 -18.49
N PRO A 389 12.43 6.85 -18.69
CA PRO A 389 11.16 6.19 -18.35
C PRO A 389 10.76 6.30 -16.87
N ASN A 390 11.73 6.49 -15.96
CA ASN A 390 11.44 6.67 -14.54
C ASN A 390 10.92 8.07 -14.26
N VAL A 391 11.50 9.09 -14.88
CA VAL A 391 11.08 10.50 -14.79
C VAL A 391 9.70 10.70 -15.42
N ALA A 392 9.38 9.99 -16.51
CA ALA A 392 8.08 10.07 -17.16
C ALA A 392 6.90 9.77 -16.22
N GLN A 393 7.09 8.98 -15.19
CA GLN A 393 6.04 8.63 -14.24
C GLN A 393 5.49 9.84 -13.47
N TYR A 394 6.26 10.91 -13.27
CA TYR A 394 5.83 12.07 -12.48
C TYR A 394 4.62 12.80 -13.08
N VAL A 395 4.50 12.81 -14.40
CA VAL A 395 3.39 13.52 -15.07
C VAL A 395 2.10 12.72 -15.15
N VAL A 396 2.11 11.42 -14.79
CA VAL A 396 0.97 10.51 -14.93
C VAL A 396 -0.11 10.78 -13.88
N PRO A 397 -1.33 11.23 -14.27
CA PRO A 397 -2.46 11.42 -13.36
C PRO A 397 -3.01 10.13 -12.76
N ASN A 398 -3.68 10.26 -11.60
CA ASN A 398 -4.30 9.16 -10.88
C ASN A 398 -5.39 8.40 -11.69
N GLY A 399 -5.95 9.01 -12.73
CA GLY A 399 -6.95 8.37 -13.60
C GLY A 399 -6.35 7.33 -14.54
N PHE A 400 -5.05 7.36 -14.83
CA PHE A 400 -4.43 6.36 -15.69
C PHE A 400 -4.32 5.00 -15.05
N ASN A 401 -4.48 3.97 -15.88
CA ASN A 401 -4.41 2.58 -15.47
C ASN A 401 -2.97 2.11 -15.28
N ARG A 402 -2.79 1.21 -14.33
CA ARG A 402 -1.54 0.57 -14.00
C ARG A 402 -1.73 -0.93 -13.86
N ARG A 403 -0.76 -1.73 -14.32
CA ARG A 403 -0.75 -3.18 -14.14
C ARG A 403 -0.03 -3.56 -12.86
N VAL A 404 -0.62 -4.49 -12.11
CA VAL A 404 -0.12 -4.96 -10.81
C VAL A 404 -0.28 -6.46 -10.71
N LEU A 405 0.83 -7.18 -10.49
CA LEU A 405 0.78 -8.58 -10.06
C LEU A 405 0.67 -8.61 -8.53
N ALA A 406 -0.33 -9.31 -8.00
CA ALA A 406 -0.55 -9.39 -6.56
C ALA A 406 -0.74 -10.85 -6.12
N GLN A 407 0.04 -11.29 -5.11
CA GLN A 407 -0.13 -12.59 -4.47
C GLN A 407 -0.44 -12.43 -2.98
N PHE A 408 -1.44 -13.16 -2.50
CA PHE A 408 -1.89 -13.11 -1.11
C PHE A 408 -2.62 -14.40 -0.73
N ASN A 409 -2.83 -14.58 0.57
CA ASN A 409 -3.56 -15.72 1.12
C ASN A 409 -5.04 -15.40 1.38
N LEU A 410 -5.83 -16.43 1.66
CA LEU A 410 -7.27 -16.26 1.90
C LEU A 410 -7.56 -15.36 3.13
N ARG A 411 -6.70 -15.36 4.14
CA ARG A 411 -6.89 -14.49 5.32
C ARG A 411 -6.78 -13.01 4.96
N GLU A 412 -5.80 -12.64 4.15
CA GLU A 412 -5.66 -11.28 3.60
C GLU A 412 -6.81 -10.94 2.65
N ALA A 413 -7.30 -11.92 1.87
CA ALA A 413 -8.48 -11.74 1.02
C ALA A 413 -9.73 -11.33 1.84
N PHE A 414 -9.96 -11.93 3.02
CA PHE A 414 -11.03 -11.50 3.93
C PHE A 414 -10.86 -10.04 4.34
N ALA A 415 -9.64 -9.65 4.78
CA ALA A 415 -9.37 -8.28 5.21
C ALA A 415 -9.55 -7.28 4.05
N PHE A 416 -8.98 -7.58 2.89
CA PHE A 416 -9.04 -6.72 1.71
C PHE A 416 -10.47 -6.57 1.19
N CYS A 417 -11.13 -7.69 0.85
CA CYS A 417 -12.44 -7.64 0.21
C CYS A 417 -13.50 -7.00 1.11
N GLN A 418 -13.52 -7.32 2.41
CA GLN A 418 -14.48 -6.72 3.35
C GLN A 418 -14.26 -5.23 3.56
N LEU A 419 -13.00 -4.78 3.64
CA LEU A 419 -12.66 -3.38 3.84
C LEU A 419 -12.89 -2.56 2.57
N ARG A 420 -12.48 -3.08 1.42
CA ARG A 420 -12.45 -2.32 0.16
C ARG A 420 -13.72 -2.43 -0.67
N SER A 421 -14.62 -3.37 -0.39
CA SER A 421 -15.97 -3.37 -0.95
C SER A 421 -16.96 -2.49 -0.19
N ALA A 422 -16.60 -2.01 1.01
CA ALA A 422 -17.48 -1.20 1.84
C ALA A 422 -17.78 0.16 1.18
N SER A 423 -18.99 0.68 1.39
CA SER A 423 -19.50 1.92 0.75
C SER A 423 -18.68 3.19 1.07
N ASN A 424 -17.88 3.17 2.12
CA ASN A 424 -16.97 4.26 2.49
C ASN A 424 -15.59 4.17 1.79
N ALA A 425 -15.28 3.08 1.09
CA ALA A 425 -14.12 2.98 0.23
C ALA A 425 -14.36 3.75 -1.09
N HIS A 426 -13.28 4.16 -1.75
CA HIS A 426 -13.38 4.81 -3.05
C HIS A 426 -14.03 3.86 -4.08
N PHE A 427 -14.87 4.39 -4.98
CA PHE A 427 -15.61 3.55 -5.93
C PHE A 427 -14.70 2.66 -6.78
N SER A 428 -13.56 3.15 -7.21
CA SER A 428 -12.65 2.39 -8.06
C SER A 428 -12.07 1.17 -7.36
N ILE A 429 -11.64 1.28 -6.08
CA ILE A 429 -11.16 0.11 -5.34
C ILE A 429 -12.30 -0.83 -4.93
N ARG A 430 -13.55 -0.33 -4.79
CA ARG A 430 -14.72 -1.19 -4.56
C ARG A 430 -14.93 -2.15 -5.74
N ARG A 431 -14.83 -1.63 -6.98
CA ARG A 431 -14.88 -2.42 -8.20
C ARG A 431 -13.85 -3.57 -8.18
N VAL A 432 -12.59 -3.24 -7.86
CA VAL A 432 -11.50 -4.22 -7.79
C VAL A 432 -11.79 -5.29 -6.73
N ALA A 433 -12.17 -4.88 -5.52
CA ALA A 433 -12.43 -5.82 -4.42
C ALA A 433 -13.59 -6.78 -4.71
N GLN A 434 -14.67 -6.29 -5.32
CA GLN A 434 -15.83 -7.11 -5.71
C GLN A 434 -15.47 -8.10 -6.82
N ARG A 435 -14.72 -7.68 -7.84
CA ARG A 435 -14.32 -8.56 -8.94
C ARG A 435 -13.32 -9.62 -8.47
N MET A 436 -12.35 -9.28 -7.65
CA MET A 436 -11.43 -10.25 -7.06
C MET A 436 -12.16 -11.28 -6.19
N TYR A 437 -13.14 -10.84 -5.40
CA TYR A 437 -13.98 -11.77 -4.63
C TYR A 437 -14.72 -12.76 -5.56
N GLU A 438 -15.33 -12.30 -6.64
CA GLU A 438 -16.07 -13.13 -7.58
C GLU A 438 -15.17 -14.23 -8.18
N GLU A 439 -13.94 -13.88 -8.59
CA GLU A 439 -12.97 -14.85 -9.09
C GLU A 439 -12.55 -15.89 -8.03
N MET A 440 -12.31 -15.43 -6.79
CA MET A 440 -11.99 -16.36 -5.69
C MET A 440 -13.19 -17.24 -5.33
N ALA A 441 -14.41 -16.71 -5.34
CA ALA A 441 -15.62 -17.46 -5.05
C ALA A 441 -15.92 -18.53 -6.11
N ARG A 442 -15.52 -18.30 -7.36
CA ARG A 442 -15.61 -19.28 -8.44
C ARG A 442 -14.76 -20.53 -8.17
N VAL A 443 -13.58 -20.37 -7.58
CA VAL A 443 -12.64 -21.47 -7.32
C VAL A 443 -12.74 -22.04 -5.90
N HIS A 444 -13.06 -21.20 -4.91
CA HIS A 444 -13.13 -21.56 -3.48
C HIS A 444 -14.46 -21.12 -2.80
N PRO A 445 -15.63 -21.57 -3.31
CA PRO A 445 -16.93 -21.08 -2.86
C PRO A 445 -17.27 -21.48 -1.41
N LEU A 446 -16.63 -22.52 -0.87
CA LEU A 446 -16.95 -23.06 0.44
C LEU A 446 -16.54 -22.11 1.58
N LEU A 447 -15.39 -21.44 1.43
CA LEU A 447 -14.84 -20.55 2.45
C LEU A 447 -15.12 -19.08 2.17
N THR A 448 -15.08 -18.64 0.92
CA THR A 448 -15.27 -17.23 0.53
C THR A 448 -16.69 -16.73 0.83
N LYS A 449 -17.71 -17.58 0.83
CA LYS A 449 -19.10 -17.22 1.18
C LYS A 449 -19.29 -16.61 2.56
N TYR A 450 -18.29 -16.73 3.44
CA TYR A 450 -18.31 -16.09 4.78
C TYR A 450 -17.74 -14.69 4.80
N MET A 451 -17.18 -14.20 3.68
CA MET A 451 -16.80 -12.80 3.55
C MET A 451 -18.04 -11.90 3.57
N LYS A 452 -17.97 -10.81 4.33
CA LYS A 452 -19.06 -9.83 4.47
C LYS A 452 -18.73 -8.62 3.60
N LEU A 453 -19.21 -8.64 2.37
CA LEU A 453 -18.96 -7.59 1.39
C LEU A 453 -19.96 -6.44 1.52
N GLY A 454 -19.66 -5.32 0.84
CA GLY A 454 -20.64 -4.27 0.57
C GLY A 454 -21.71 -4.77 -0.42
N ASP A 455 -22.85 -4.07 -0.45
CA ASP A 455 -24.05 -4.48 -1.19
C ASP A 455 -23.95 -4.33 -2.73
N GLU A 456 -22.97 -3.55 -3.22
CA GLU A 456 -22.77 -3.32 -4.65
C GLU A 456 -21.99 -4.48 -5.31
N THR A 457 -22.34 -4.81 -6.55
CA THR A 457 -21.52 -5.65 -7.42
C THR A 457 -20.50 -4.80 -8.18
N TRP A 458 -19.43 -5.41 -8.72
CA TRP A 458 -18.46 -4.65 -9.52
C TRP A 458 -19.10 -4.02 -10.77
N GLN A 459 -20.09 -4.71 -11.40
CA GLN A 459 -20.84 -4.18 -12.53
C GLN A 459 -21.65 -2.95 -12.14
N SER A 460 -22.36 -3.01 -11.00
CA SER A 460 -23.12 -1.85 -10.53
C SER A 460 -22.23 -0.66 -10.15
N VAL A 461 -21.02 -0.93 -9.67
CA VAL A 461 -20.04 0.14 -9.43
C VAL A 461 -19.59 0.76 -10.76
N GLU A 462 -19.32 -0.05 -11.79
CA GLU A 462 -18.99 0.48 -13.12
C GLU A 462 -20.13 1.34 -13.67
N GLU A 463 -21.35 0.83 -13.69
CA GLU A 463 -22.53 1.54 -14.17
C GLU A 463 -22.79 2.87 -13.43
N ASN A 464 -22.52 2.92 -12.13
CA ASN A 464 -22.84 4.10 -11.33
C ASN A 464 -21.75 5.18 -11.32
N TYR A 465 -20.47 4.79 -11.44
CA TYR A 465 -19.36 5.70 -11.17
C TYR A 465 -18.41 5.93 -12.34
N PHE A 466 -18.48 5.13 -13.40
CA PHE A 466 -17.60 5.27 -14.56
C PHE A 466 -18.43 5.74 -15.77
N ALA A 467 -17.87 6.65 -16.57
CA ALA A 467 -18.47 6.99 -17.86
C ALA A 467 -18.32 5.79 -18.82
N GLU A 468 -19.29 5.62 -19.72
CA GLU A 468 -19.18 4.65 -20.82
C GLU A 468 -18.07 5.11 -21.76
N PHE A 469 -17.26 4.15 -22.23
CA PHE A 469 -16.22 4.35 -23.24
C PHE A 469 -16.77 4.10 -24.63
#